data_7db9a797d9e776ae78a2e374eb487d3c
#
_entry.id   7db9a797d9e776ae78a2e374eb487d3c
#
_cell.length_a   1.000
_cell.length_b   1.000
_cell.length_c   1.000
_cell.angle_alpha   90.00
_cell.angle_beta   90.00
_cell.angle_gamma   90.00
#
_symmetry.space_group_name_H-M   'P 1'
#
loop_
_entity.id
_entity.type
_entity.pdbx_description
1 polymer ?
#
loop_
_entity_poly.entity_id
_entity_poly.type
_entity_poly.pdbx_seq_one_letter_code
_entity_poly.pdbx_strand_id
1 'polypeptide(L)'
;MKRISRKEKHIKVKYKVQCVGGLPDAVNTFLLTKDLNQVYDIQIGILENYKDDFAKHLDEEEEKYVDKNELTKIMEVYNSIPSQLAKENKKFQYSKIDKKAKGREYRFAITWLEEFGLAKLCYNLNNIELPLEGNKNEECFKLYITDTGLFMAMLGNDTYNEILNKDMGIYKGAIYENIIAESFIKNGKNLYYFSKHSGLEIDFITKIKNEIVAVEVKSTDGNTKSLNELLKNDKYNVSNAIKLINGNIGQNNNIYTIPLYMSFLIGGQE
;
A
#
# COMPACT_ATOMS: atom_id res chain seq x y z
N MET A 1 -3.07 24.73 30.57
CA MET A 1 -3.09 24.42 29.12
C MET A 1 -1.65 24.23 28.63
N LYS A 2 -1.18 22.97 28.39
CA LYS A 2 0.18 22.71 27.90
C LYS A 2 0.31 23.21 26.47
N ARG A 3 1.24 24.11 26.17
CA ARG A 3 1.55 24.55 24.79
C ARG A 3 2.09 23.34 24.02
N ILE A 4 1.35 22.90 22.99
CA ILE A 4 1.77 21.83 22.08
C ILE A 4 2.95 22.37 21.26
N SER A 5 4.07 21.67 21.25
CA SER A 5 5.26 22.06 20.51
C SER A 5 5.00 22.09 18.99
N ARG A 6 5.79 22.89 18.24
CA ARG A 6 5.67 22.98 16.76
C ARG A 6 5.85 21.59 16.11
N LYS A 7 6.71 20.74 16.68
CA LYS A 7 6.97 19.37 16.25
C LYS A 7 5.75 18.46 16.48
N GLU A 8 5.06 18.58 17.61
CA GLU A 8 3.84 17.83 17.92
C GLU A 8 2.66 18.22 17.04
N LYS A 9 2.56 19.53 16.66
CA LYS A 9 1.54 19.99 15.69
C LYS A 9 1.77 19.39 14.32
N HIS A 10 2.99 19.33 13.79
CA HIS A 10 3.32 18.73 12.50
C HIS A 10 3.01 17.21 12.48
N ILE A 11 3.35 16.52 13.55
CA ILE A 11 3.07 15.08 13.69
C ILE A 11 1.54 14.83 13.68
N LYS A 12 0.76 15.61 14.43
CA LYS A 12 -0.71 15.47 14.44
C LYS A 12 -1.35 15.72 13.08
N VAL A 13 -0.88 16.71 12.32
CA VAL A 13 -1.38 17.00 10.96
C VAL A 13 -1.10 15.82 10.03
N LYS A 14 0.08 15.23 10.10
CA LYS A 14 0.48 14.10 9.25
C LYS A 14 -0.43 12.87 9.43
N TYR A 15 -0.70 12.45 10.65
CA TYR A 15 -1.60 11.32 10.92
C TYR A 15 -3.03 11.59 10.45
N LYS A 16 -3.51 12.83 10.60
CA LYS A 16 -4.82 13.22 10.12
C LYS A 16 -4.97 13.05 8.60
N VAL A 17 -3.96 13.48 7.84
CA VAL A 17 -3.98 13.33 6.37
C VAL A 17 -4.03 11.85 5.96
N GLN A 18 -3.31 10.98 6.65
CA GLN A 18 -3.32 9.54 6.40
C GLN A 18 -4.70 8.92 6.66
N CYS A 19 -5.38 9.37 7.72
CA CYS A 19 -6.72 8.89 8.06
C CYS A 19 -7.79 9.39 7.08
N VAL A 20 -7.63 10.57 6.52
CA VAL A 20 -8.59 11.15 5.57
C VAL A 20 -8.54 10.45 4.20
N GLY A 21 -7.34 10.03 3.76
CA GLY A 21 -7.16 9.51 2.41
C GLY A 21 -7.33 10.56 1.32
N GLY A 22 -7.65 10.12 0.11
CA GLY A 22 -7.80 10.98 -1.07
C GLY A 22 -9.19 11.00 -1.69
N LEU A 23 -10.17 10.32 -1.11
CA LEU A 23 -11.53 10.30 -1.63
C LEU A 23 -12.25 11.64 -1.41
N PRO A 24 -12.93 12.19 -2.43
CA PRO A 24 -13.51 13.54 -2.37
C PRO A 24 -14.43 13.77 -1.17
N ASP A 25 -15.32 12.82 -0.88
CA ASP A 25 -16.31 12.96 0.22
C ASP A 25 -15.62 12.96 1.59
N ALA A 26 -14.61 12.09 1.80
CA ALA A 26 -13.83 12.06 3.02
C ALA A 26 -13.02 13.36 3.21
N VAL A 27 -12.39 13.84 2.15
CA VAL A 27 -11.64 15.10 2.16
C VAL A 27 -12.56 16.28 2.44
N ASN A 28 -13.70 16.37 1.74
CA ASN A 28 -14.67 17.44 1.92
C ASN A 28 -15.26 17.45 3.35
N THR A 29 -15.64 16.28 3.86
CA THR A 29 -16.11 16.13 5.24
C THR A 29 -15.06 16.64 6.24
N PHE A 30 -13.79 16.27 6.05
CA PHE A 30 -12.72 16.76 6.92
C PHE A 30 -12.49 18.27 6.80
N LEU A 31 -12.59 18.84 5.60
CA LEU A 31 -12.42 20.28 5.40
C LEU A 31 -13.52 21.07 6.10
N LEU A 32 -14.75 20.60 6.10
CA LEU A 32 -15.90 21.25 6.69
C LEU A 32 -15.95 21.08 8.21
N THR A 33 -15.73 19.87 8.71
CA THR A 33 -15.99 19.53 10.11
C THR A 33 -14.74 19.48 10.99
N LYS A 34 -13.57 19.19 10.41
CA LYS A 34 -12.30 18.87 11.10
C LYS A 34 -12.43 17.67 12.05
N ASP A 35 -13.49 16.88 11.91
CA ASP A 35 -13.82 15.72 12.74
C ASP A 35 -13.46 14.44 11.99
N LEU A 36 -12.55 13.65 12.54
CA LEU A 36 -12.09 12.39 11.95
C LEU A 36 -13.08 11.24 12.19
N ASN A 37 -13.98 11.33 13.17
CA ASN A 37 -15.02 10.32 13.34
C ASN A 37 -16.03 10.43 12.20
N GLN A 38 -16.43 11.64 11.81
CA GLN A 38 -17.30 11.84 10.65
C GLN A 38 -16.62 11.37 9.34
N VAL A 39 -15.31 11.57 9.21
CA VAL A 39 -14.55 11.02 8.07
C VAL A 39 -14.59 9.50 8.08
N TYR A 40 -14.39 8.86 9.23
CA TYR A 40 -14.49 7.42 9.39
C TYR A 40 -15.87 6.89 8.97
N ASP A 41 -16.94 7.55 9.41
CA ASP A 41 -18.33 7.16 9.07
C ASP A 41 -18.56 7.24 7.54
N ILE A 42 -18.05 8.28 6.87
CA ILE A 42 -18.08 8.38 5.40
C ILE A 42 -17.30 7.24 4.74
N GLN A 43 -16.11 6.93 5.24
CA GLN A 43 -15.28 5.85 4.70
C GLN A 43 -15.95 4.48 4.87
N ILE A 44 -16.57 4.22 6.00
CA ILE A 44 -17.37 3.00 6.22
C ILE A 44 -18.54 2.94 5.25
N GLY A 45 -19.28 4.04 5.07
CA GLY A 45 -20.35 4.10 4.08
C GLY A 45 -19.88 3.80 2.65
N ILE A 46 -18.71 4.30 2.26
CA ILE A 46 -18.10 3.99 0.95
C ILE A 46 -17.76 2.49 0.85
N LEU A 47 -17.18 1.90 1.91
CA LEU A 47 -16.85 0.47 1.94
C LEU A 47 -18.11 -0.41 1.87
N GLU A 48 -19.24 0.03 2.47
CA GLU A 48 -20.53 -0.64 2.37
C GLU A 48 -21.12 -0.51 0.97
N ASN A 49 -21.07 0.69 0.37
CA ASN A 49 -21.52 0.91 -1.00
C ASN A 49 -20.75 0.02 -2.01
N TYR A 50 -19.45 -0.16 -1.82
CA TYR A 50 -18.70 -1.09 -2.66
C TYR A 50 -19.22 -2.53 -2.57
N LYS A 51 -19.66 -2.99 -1.38
CA LYS A 51 -20.25 -4.32 -1.24
C LYS A 51 -21.56 -4.45 -2.02
N ASP A 52 -22.39 -3.41 -1.98
CA ASP A 52 -23.65 -3.38 -2.70
C ASP A 52 -23.43 -3.28 -4.22
N ASP A 53 -22.42 -2.50 -4.65
CA ASP A 53 -22.07 -2.36 -6.06
C ASP A 53 -21.44 -3.65 -6.62
N PHE A 54 -20.66 -4.38 -5.80
CA PHE A 54 -20.17 -5.70 -6.19
C PHE A 54 -21.31 -6.66 -6.51
N ALA A 55 -22.39 -6.63 -5.72
CA ALA A 55 -23.55 -7.45 -5.96
C ALA A 55 -24.27 -7.06 -7.27
N LYS A 56 -24.44 -5.76 -7.55
CA LYS A 56 -25.15 -5.26 -8.74
C LYS A 56 -24.39 -5.53 -10.03
N HIS A 57 -23.08 -5.23 -10.09
CA HIS A 57 -22.28 -5.43 -11.29
C HIS A 57 -22.14 -6.91 -11.69
N LEU A 58 -22.30 -7.81 -10.73
CA LEU A 58 -22.34 -9.24 -11.02
C LEU A 58 -23.70 -9.69 -11.61
N ASP A 59 -24.77 -8.94 -11.33
CA ASP A 59 -26.11 -9.20 -11.87
C ASP A 59 -26.34 -8.56 -13.27
N GLU A 60 -25.60 -7.49 -13.62
CA GLU A 60 -25.78 -6.72 -14.86
C GLU A 60 -25.01 -7.30 -16.08
N GLU A 61 -24.02 -8.15 -15.91
CA GLU A 61 -23.42 -8.91 -16.99
C GLU A 61 -24.35 -10.06 -17.40
N GLU A 62 -25.43 -9.72 -18.12
CA GLU A 62 -26.40 -10.61 -18.71
C GLU A 62 -25.72 -11.64 -19.61
N GLU A 63 -25.34 -12.78 -19.08
CA GLU A 63 -25.12 -14.08 -19.73
C GLU A 63 -24.15 -14.97 -18.98
N LYS A 64 -23.49 -14.49 -17.93
CA LYS A 64 -22.73 -15.39 -17.04
C LYS A 64 -23.30 -15.26 -15.64
N TYR A 65 -23.93 -16.32 -15.17
CA TYR A 65 -24.18 -16.55 -13.75
C TYR A 65 -22.87 -16.31 -12.98
N VAL A 66 -22.66 -15.09 -12.48
CA VAL A 66 -21.61 -14.89 -11.49
C VAL A 66 -22.14 -15.52 -10.23
N ASP A 67 -21.59 -16.68 -9.91
CA ASP A 67 -21.93 -17.46 -8.74
C ASP A 67 -21.81 -16.56 -7.49
N LYS A 68 -22.79 -16.65 -6.58
CA LYS A 68 -22.69 -15.98 -5.25
C LYS A 68 -21.37 -16.29 -4.53
N ASN A 69 -20.72 -17.38 -4.90
CA ASN A 69 -19.39 -17.73 -4.45
C ASN A 69 -18.31 -16.74 -4.91
N GLU A 70 -18.41 -16.13 -6.10
CA GLU A 70 -17.40 -15.16 -6.58
C GLU A 70 -17.48 -13.86 -5.81
N LEU A 71 -18.70 -13.35 -5.52
CA LEU A 71 -18.89 -12.20 -4.64
C LEU A 71 -18.27 -12.44 -3.26
N THR A 72 -18.53 -13.61 -2.69
CA THR A 72 -17.95 -14.00 -1.40
C THR A 72 -16.44 -13.97 -1.45
N LYS A 73 -15.81 -14.53 -2.50
CA LYS A 73 -14.36 -14.53 -2.67
C LYS A 73 -13.77 -13.12 -2.84
N ILE A 74 -14.45 -12.24 -3.60
CA ILE A 74 -14.03 -10.84 -3.76
C ILE A 74 -13.98 -10.17 -2.38
N MET A 75 -15.04 -10.34 -1.59
CA MET A 75 -15.12 -9.79 -0.23
C MET A 75 -14.07 -10.38 0.72
N GLU A 76 -13.86 -11.68 0.65
CA GLU A 76 -12.85 -12.37 1.46
C GLU A 76 -11.43 -11.87 1.14
N VAL A 77 -11.08 -11.74 -0.15
CA VAL A 77 -9.80 -11.17 -0.58
C VAL A 77 -9.67 -9.76 -0.06
N TYR A 78 -10.64 -8.89 -0.35
CA TYR A 78 -10.60 -7.47 -0.01
C TYR A 78 -10.43 -7.26 1.50
N ASN A 79 -11.26 -7.91 2.31
CA ASN A 79 -11.21 -7.80 3.77
C ASN A 79 -9.93 -8.38 4.38
N SER A 80 -9.25 -9.32 3.69
CA SER A 80 -8.02 -9.91 4.19
C SER A 80 -6.78 -9.01 4.01
N ILE A 81 -6.81 -8.04 3.09
CA ILE A 81 -5.65 -7.23 2.71
C ILE A 81 -4.98 -6.56 3.91
N PRO A 82 -5.69 -5.82 4.80
CA PRO A 82 -5.04 -5.13 5.90
C PRO A 82 -4.31 -6.09 6.85
N SER A 83 -4.92 -7.21 7.19
CA SER A 83 -4.33 -8.21 8.07
C SER A 83 -3.12 -8.92 7.46
N GLN A 84 -3.09 -9.07 6.15
CA GLN A 84 -1.96 -9.69 5.45
C GLN A 84 -0.77 -8.72 5.34
N LEU A 85 -1.03 -7.43 5.06
CA LEU A 85 0.00 -6.39 5.03
C LEU A 85 0.61 -6.10 6.41
N ALA A 86 -0.12 -6.34 7.49
CA ALA A 86 0.37 -6.14 8.86
C ALA A 86 1.40 -7.19 9.32
N LYS A 87 1.57 -8.29 8.57
CA LYS A 87 2.55 -9.35 8.90
C LYS A 87 3.96 -8.95 8.49
N GLU A 88 4.93 -9.62 9.08
CA GLU A 88 6.34 -9.49 8.69
C GLU A 88 6.52 -9.87 7.22
N ASN A 89 6.00 -11.03 6.81
CA ASN A 89 5.90 -11.42 5.40
C ASN A 89 4.56 -10.93 4.83
N LYS A 90 4.60 -9.86 4.06
CA LYS A 90 3.44 -9.19 3.44
C LYS A 90 3.01 -9.82 2.12
N LYS A 91 3.67 -10.89 1.67
CA LYS A 91 3.24 -11.67 0.52
C LYS A 91 1.82 -12.18 0.73
N PHE A 92 0.97 -12.00 -0.27
CA PHE A 92 -0.41 -12.48 -0.22
C PHE A 92 -0.47 -14.01 -0.11
N GLN A 93 -1.23 -14.51 0.83
CA GLN A 93 -1.36 -15.93 1.14
C GLN A 93 -2.83 -16.36 1.13
N TYR A 94 -3.22 -17.14 0.14
CA TYR A 94 -4.58 -17.67 0.03
C TYR A 94 -5.00 -18.49 1.26
N SER A 95 -4.09 -19.22 1.86
CA SER A 95 -4.33 -20.00 3.08
C SER A 95 -4.69 -19.15 4.31
N LYS A 96 -4.58 -17.83 4.22
CA LYS A 96 -5.03 -16.90 5.27
C LYS A 96 -6.47 -16.46 5.09
N ILE A 97 -7.04 -16.70 3.91
CA ILE A 97 -8.47 -16.56 3.64
C ILE A 97 -9.16 -17.86 4.07
N ASP A 98 -8.80 -18.95 3.44
CA ASP A 98 -9.26 -20.29 3.78
C ASP A 98 -8.07 -21.26 3.73
N LYS A 99 -7.99 -22.20 4.69
CA LYS A 99 -6.89 -23.20 4.76
C LYS A 99 -6.78 -24.07 3.50
N LYS A 100 -7.91 -24.26 2.79
CA LYS A 100 -7.99 -25.04 1.56
C LYS A 100 -7.96 -24.19 0.29
N ALA A 101 -7.89 -22.85 0.42
CA ALA A 101 -7.91 -21.94 -0.71
C ALA A 101 -6.77 -22.19 -1.70
N LYS A 102 -7.12 -22.27 -2.98
CA LYS A 102 -6.16 -22.39 -4.08
C LYS A 102 -6.14 -21.12 -4.90
N GLY A 103 -4.96 -20.69 -5.34
CA GLY A 103 -4.80 -19.45 -6.11
C GLY A 103 -5.72 -19.35 -7.32
N ARG A 104 -5.93 -20.44 -8.06
CA ARG A 104 -6.82 -20.46 -9.22
C ARG A 104 -8.28 -20.11 -8.91
N GLU A 105 -8.73 -20.38 -7.68
CA GLU A 105 -10.12 -20.16 -7.24
C GLU A 105 -10.40 -18.70 -6.87
N TYR A 106 -9.33 -17.95 -6.55
CA TYR A 106 -9.38 -16.54 -6.15
C TYR A 106 -8.83 -15.59 -7.23
N ARG A 107 -8.38 -16.14 -8.37
CA ARG A 107 -7.76 -15.33 -9.43
C ARG A 107 -8.73 -14.28 -9.97
N PHE A 108 -9.98 -14.68 -10.22
CA PHE A 108 -11.04 -13.78 -10.65
C PHE A 108 -11.23 -12.64 -9.64
N ALA A 109 -11.38 -12.97 -8.36
CA ALA A 109 -11.59 -11.98 -7.30
C ALA A 109 -10.47 -10.94 -7.22
N ILE A 110 -9.21 -11.36 -7.39
CA ILE A 110 -8.06 -10.46 -7.37
C ILE A 110 -8.04 -9.56 -8.61
N THR A 111 -8.24 -10.14 -9.80
CA THR A 111 -8.30 -9.39 -11.06
C THR A 111 -9.43 -8.36 -11.01
N TRP A 112 -10.59 -8.77 -10.52
CA TRP A 112 -11.75 -7.91 -10.38
C TRP A 112 -11.45 -6.69 -9.46
N LEU A 113 -10.86 -6.92 -8.28
CA LEU A 113 -10.47 -5.83 -7.37
C LEU A 113 -9.46 -4.86 -8.00
N GLU A 114 -8.57 -5.35 -8.87
CA GLU A 114 -7.60 -4.50 -9.59
C GLU A 114 -8.28 -3.69 -10.69
N GLU A 115 -9.16 -4.30 -11.48
CA GLU A 115 -9.90 -3.65 -12.58
C GLU A 115 -10.85 -2.56 -12.07
N PHE A 116 -11.53 -2.81 -10.94
CA PHE A 116 -12.35 -1.80 -10.26
C PHE A 116 -11.54 -0.76 -9.49
N GLY A 117 -10.23 -0.86 -9.49
CA GLY A 117 -9.35 0.12 -8.89
C GLY A 117 -9.39 0.17 -7.36
N LEU A 118 -9.80 -0.92 -6.69
CA LEU A 118 -9.92 -1.01 -5.23
C LEU A 118 -8.64 -1.51 -4.58
N ALA A 119 -7.92 -2.37 -5.28
CA ALA A 119 -6.63 -2.87 -4.86
C ALA A 119 -5.64 -2.86 -6.03
N LYS A 120 -4.34 -2.89 -5.73
CA LYS A 120 -3.27 -2.98 -6.72
C LYS A 120 -2.30 -4.08 -6.36
N LEU A 121 -1.99 -4.90 -7.36
CA LEU A 121 -0.97 -5.93 -7.26
C LEU A 121 0.42 -5.31 -7.27
N CYS A 122 1.26 -5.75 -6.34
CA CYS A 122 2.68 -5.46 -6.29
C CYS A 122 3.43 -6.78 -6.46
N TYR A 123 3.99 -7.02 -7.63
CA TYR A 123 4.61 -8.30 -7.96
C TYR A 123 6.04 -8.42 -7.43
N ASN A 124 6.41 -9.60 -6.95
CA ASN A 124 7.81 -9.92 -6.72
C ASN A 124 8.55 -10.01 -8.06
N LEU A 125 9.77 -9.52 -8.11
CA LEU A 125 10.63 -9.68 -9.28
C LEU A 125 11.50 -10.93 -9.12
N ASN A 126 11.61 -11.74 -10.18
CA ASN A 126 12.58 -12.84 -10.26
C ASN A 126 14.00 -12.29 -10.39
N ASN A 127 14.18 -11.25 -11.24
CA ASN A 127 15.41 -10.50 -11.44
C ASN A 127 15.12 -9.00 -11.45
N ILE A 128 16.12 -8.19 -11.10
CA ILE A 128 16.02 -6.72 -11.15
C ILE A 128 16.66 -6.24 -12.45
N GLU A 129 15.91 -6.32 -13.54
CA GLU A 129 16.33 -5.97 -14.89
C GLU A 129 15.20 -5.29 -15.64
N LEU A 130 15.52 -4.44 -16.62
CA LEU A 130 14.52 -3.83 -17.51
C LEU A 130 14.21 -4.75 -18.70
N PRO A 131 12.95 -4.85 -19.13
CA PRO A 131 11.76 -4.24 -18.52
C PRO A 131 11.34 -4.97 -17.24
N LEU A 132 10.97 -4.24 -16.19
CA LEU A 132 10.54 -4.82 -14.90
C LEU A 132 9.34 -5.77 -15.08
N GLU A 133 8.40 -5.41 -15.97
CA GLU A 133 7.22 -6.21 -16.27
C GLU A 133 7.56 -7.63 -16.74
N GLY A 134 8.62 -7.78 -17.54
CA GLY A 134 9.07 -9.08 -18.03
C GLY A 134 9.70 -9.97 -16.95
N ASN A 135 10.02 -9.40 -15.80
CA ASN A 135 10.66 -10.10 -14.68
C ASN A 135 9.73 -10.38 -13.52
N LYS A 136 8.44 -10.02 -13.62
CA LYS A 136 7.46 -10.24 -12.55
C LYS A 136 7.19 -11.72 -12.32
N ASN A 137 6.99 -12.08 -11.05
CA ASN A 137 6.50 -13.38 -10.63
C ASN A 137 5.00 -13.26 -10.32
N GLU A 138 4.16 -13.76 -11.22
CA GLU A 138 2.70 -13.67 -11.09
C GLU A 138 2.11 -14.46 -9.92
N GLU A 139 2.85 -15.44 -9.39
CA GLU A 139 2.42 -16.23 -8.24
C GLU A 139 2.82 -15.61 -6.89
N CYS A 140 3.63 -14.56 -6.94
CA CYS A 140 4.21 -13.97 -5.75
C CYS A 140 4.00 -12.45 -5.74
N PHE A 141 3.01 -11.99 -4.99
CA PHE A 141 2.63 -10.58 -4.95
C PHE A 141 2.17 -10.16 -3.55
N LYS A 142 2.14 -8.85 -3.34
CA LYS A 142 1.44 -8.15 -2.25
C LYS A 142 0.21 -7.46 -2.85
N LEU A 143 -0.84 -7.22 -2.03
CA LEU A 143 -2.01 -6.41 -2.43
C LEU A 143 -2.05 -5.16 -1.58
N TYR A 144 -2.10 -3.99 -2.22
CA TYR A 144 -2.28 -2.69 -1.56
C TYR A 144 -3.65 -2.11 -1.88
N ILE A 145 -4.28 -1.46 -0.90
CA ILE A 145 -5.52 -0.71 -1.10
C ILE A 145 -5.19 0.62 -1.79
N THR A 146 -5.97 1.00 -2.77
CA THR A 146 -5.72 2.19 -3.61
C THR A 146 -5.95 3.52 -2.90
N ASP A 147 -6.67 3.52 -1.77
CA ASP A 147 -6.84 4.69 -0.89
C ASP A 147 -6.45 4.34 0.55
N THR A 148 -5.52 5.07 1.12
CA THR A 148 -5.02 4.82 2.48
C THR A 148 -6.06 5.15 3.55
N GLY A 149 -6.98 6.08 3.29
CA GLY A 149 -8.09 6.38 4.20
C GLY A 149 -9.03 5.18 4.33
N LEU A 150 -9.39 4.54 3.21
CA LEU A 150 -10.16 3.29 3.25
C LEU A 150 -9.39 2.16 3.93
N PHE A 151 -8.08 2.02 3.63
CA PHE A 151 -7.24 1.06 4.34
C PHE A 151 -7.31 1.25 5.86
N MET A 152 -7.25 2.50 6.32
CA MET A 152 -7.36 2.85 7.74
C MET A 152 -8.73 2.49 8.31
N ALA A 153 -9.81 2.79 7.59
CA ALA A 153 -11.18 2.46 8.01
C ALA A 153 -11.39 0.94 8.12
N MET A 154 -10.80 0.15 7.22
CA MET A 154 -10.83 -1.33 7.24
C MET A 154 -10.17 -1.94 8.47
N LEU A 155 -9.30 -1.23 9.18
CA LEU A 155 -8.69 -1.70 10.43
C LEU A 155 -9.68 -1.69 11.61
N GLY A 156 -10.84 -1.07 11.46
CA GLY A 156 -11.87 -0.93 12.47
C GLY A 156 -11.68 0.28 13.38
N ASN A 157 -12.77 0.69 14.04
CA ASN A 157 -12.85 1.95 14.79
C ASN A 157 -11.83 2.02 15.94
N ASP A 158 -11.63 0.94 16.68
CA ASP A 158 -10.70 0.92 17.82
C ASP A 158 -9.26 1.16 17.35
N THR A 159 -8.81 0.42 16.34
CA THR A 159 -7.47 0.60 15.74
C THR A 159 -7.32 1.98 15.11
N TYR A 160 -8.35 2.48 14.44
CA TYR A 160 -8.37 3.83 13.88
C TYR A 160 -8.12 4.88 14.97
N ASN A 161 -8.80 4.78 16.11
CA ASN A 161 -8.63 5.67 17.25
C ASN A 161 -7.26 5.54 17.93
N GLU A 162 -6.70 4.33 18.06
CA GLU A 162 -5.35 4.09 18.56
C GLU A 162 -4.32 4.78 17.67
N ILE A 163 -4.45 4.66 16.36
CA ILE A 163 -3.56 5.32 15.38
C ILE A 163 -3.65 6.84 15.50
N LEU A 164 -4.84 7.40 15.69
CA LEU A 164 -5.02 8.83 15.95
C LEU A 164 -4.31 9.29 17.23
N ASN A 165 -4.23 8.42 18.22
CA ASN A 165 -3.49 8.64 19.46
C ASN A 165 -2.00 8.33 19.39
N LYS A 166 -1.47 8.06 18.17
CA LYS A 166 -0.06 7.79 17.81
C LYS A 166 0.42 6.36 18.10
N ASP A 167 -0.44 5.45 18.43
CA ASP A 167 -0.09 4.03 18.53
C ASP A 167 -0.54 3.29 17.26
N MET A 168 0.37 3.17 16.30
CA MET A 168 0.12 2.44 15.06
C MET A 168 0.34 0.92 15.23
N GLY A 169 0.88 0.50 16.36
CA GLY A 169 1.13 -0.90 16.66
C GLY A 169 1.79 -1.66 15.50
N ILE A 170 1.28 -2.85 15.25
CA ILE A 170 1.75 -3.76 14.18
C ILE A 170 1.44 -3.24 12.77
N TYR A 171 0.47 -2.33 12.61
CA TYR A 171 0.05 -1.82 11.31
C TYR A 171 0.94 -0.71 10.75
N LYS A 172 1.86 -0.16 11.55
CA LYS A 172 2.70 0.98 11.18
C LYS A 172 3.43 0.80 9.85
N GLY A 173 4.06 -0.36 9.66
CA GLY A 173 4.75 -0.69 8.41
C GLY A 173 3.78 -0.80 7.24
N ALA A 174 2.65 -1.48 7.44
CA ALA A 174 1.61 -1.65 6.43
C ALA A 174 1.04 -0.31 5.95
N ILE A 175 0.72 0.58 6.89
CA ILE A 175 0.18 1.92 6.58
C ILE A 175 1.19 2.72 5.74
N TYR A 176 2.46 2.74 6.14
CA TYR A 176 3.48 3.50 5.41
C TYR A 176 3.73 2.93 4.02
N GLU A 177 3.80 1.61 3.87
CA GLU A 177 3.93 1.01 2.54
C GLU A 177 2.70 1.25 1.67
N ASN A 178 1.48 1.19 2.25
CA ASN A 178 0.27 1.50 1.49
C ASN A 178 0.24 2.95 0.98
N ILE A 179 0.69 3.93 1.79
CA ILE A 179 0.82 5.33 1.36
C ILE A 179 1.77 5.45 0.16
N ILE A 180 2.88 4.73 0.17
CA ILE A 180 3.84 4.77 -0.92
C ILE A 180 3.30 4.06 -2.16
N ALA A 181 2.64 2.91 -1.98
CA ALA A 181 1.94 2.21 -3.06
C ALA A 181 0.90 3.12 -3.72
N GLU A 182 0.02 3.76 -2.94
CA GLU A 182 -0.96 4.73 -3.41
C GLU A 182 -0.32 5.87 -4.19
N SER A 183 0.79 6.44 -3.67
CA SER A 183 1.53 7.51 -4.35
C SER A 183 2.07 7.06 -5.71
N PHE A 184 2.60 5.84 -5.81
CA PHE A 184 3.10 5.28 -7.07
C PHE A 184 1.97 4.99 -8.05
N ILE A 185 0.83 4.45 -7.58
CA ILE A 185 -0.36 4.20 -8.39
C ILE A 185 -0.87 5.52 -9.00
N LYS A 186 -0.98 6.58 -8.20
CA LYS A 186 -1.42 7.91 -8.67
C LYS A 186 -0.45 8.54 -9.67
N ASN A 187 0.82 8.15 -9.64
CA ASN A 187 1.82 8.52 -10.65
C ASN A 187 1.86 7.57 -11.86
N GLY A 188 0.87 6.68 -12.01
CA GLY A 188 0.75 5.76 -13.15
C GLY A 188 1.80 4.64 -13.16
N LYS A 189 2.40 4.32 -12.01
CA LYS A 189 3.43 3.29 -11.92
C LYS A 189 2.85 1.93 -11.58
N ASN A 190 3.34 0.89 -12.24
CA ASN A 190 3.17 -0.48 -11.78
C ASN A 190 4.03 -0.71 -10.53
N LEU A 191 3.54 -1.57 -9.64
CA LEU A 191 4.20 -1.86 -8.38
C LEU A 191 4.98 -3.16 -8.47
N TYR A 192 6.25 -3.10 -8.08
CA TYR A 192 7.12 -4.27 -7.94
C TYR A 192 7.87 -4.19 -6.63
N TYR A 193 8.16 -5.35 -6.05
CA TYR A 193 9.07 -5.50 -4.92
C TYR A 193 10.10 -6.59 -5.22
N PHE A 194 11.10 -6.73 -4.38
CA PHE A 194 12.08 -7.77 -4.53
C PHE A 194 12.30 -8.49 -3.21
N SER A 195 12.14 -9.80 -3.22
CA SER A 195 12.37 -10.63 -2.04
C SER A 195 12.96 -11.97 -2.44
N LYS A 196 14.00 -12.39 -1.73
CA LYS A 196 14.66 -13.70 -1.90
C LYS A 196 14.63 -14.53 -0.63
N HIS A 197 14.72 -15.83 -0.78
CA HIS A 197 14.82 -16.77 0.34
C HIS A 197 16.03 -16.53 1.25
N SER A 198 17.08 -15.85 0.73
CA SER A 198 18.27 -15.43 1.51
C SER A 198 17.99 -14.33 2.53
N GLY A 199 16.76 -13.78 2.57
CA GLY A 199 16.37 -12.73 3.49
C GLY A 199 16.57 -11.30 2.95
N LEU A 200 17.08 -11.13 1.71
CA LEU A 200 17.10 -9.81 1.06
C LEU A 200 15.67 -9.43 0.65
N GLU A 201 15.15 -8.34 1.21
CA GLU A 201 13.86 -7.77 0.84
C GLU A 201 13.99 -6.27 0.62
N ILE A 202 13.35 -5.78 -0.47
CA ILE A 202 13.23 -4.37 -0.85
C ILE A 202 11.74 -4.09 -1.06
N ASP A 203 11.20 -3.09 -0.40
CA ASP A 203 9.77 -2.81 -0.37
C ASP A 203 9.20 -2.47 -1.75
N PHE A 204 9.92 -1.65 -2.55
CA PHE A 204 9.55 -1.37 -3.94
C PHE A 204 10.77 -1.27 -4.85
N ILE A 205 10.59 -1.73 -6.08
CA ILE A 205 11.50 -1.51 -7.22
C ILE A 205 10.74 -0.70 -8.26
N THR A 206 11.31 0.39 -8.71
CA THR A 206 10.67 1.27 -9.71
C THR A 206 11.67 1.73 -10.75
N LYS A 207 11.16 2.25 -11.86
CA LYS A 207 11.96 2.92 -12.89
C LYS A 207 11.77 4.43 -12.76
N ILE A 208 12.89 5.17 -12.69
CA ILE A 208 12.91 6.63 -12.75
C ILE A 208 13.80 7.00 -13.93
N LYS A 209 13.26 7.71 -14.91
CA LYS A 209 13.92 7.90 -16.21
C LYS A 209 14.27 6.53 -16.82
N ASN A 210 15.52 6.24 -17.03
CA ASN A 210 16.00 4.95 -17.57
C ASN A 210 16.75 4.09 -16.54
N GLU A 211 16.69 4.46 -15.26
CA GLU A 211 17.39 3.75 -14.19
C GLU A 211 16.41 2.97 -13.29
N ILE A 212 16.85 1.81 -12.83
CA ILE A 212 16.15 1.05 -11.80
C ILE A 212 16.54 1.63 -10.45
N VAL A 213 15.54 1.95 -9.64
CA VAL A 213 15.71 2.51 -8.30
C VAL A 213 15.02 1.61 -7.27
N ALA A 214 15.79 1.22 -6.26
CA ALA A 214 15.27 0.51 -5.10
C ALA A 214 14.70 1.51 -4.08
N VAL A 215 13.52 1.20 -3.54
CA VAL A 215 12.84 2.07 -2.56
C VAL A 215 12.54 1.28 -1.31
N GLU A 216 13.00 1.76 -0.17
CA GLU A 216 12.74 1.18 1.15
C GLU A 216 11.98 2.15 2.02
N VAL A 217 10.92 1.65 2.69
CA VAL A 217 10.02 2.44 3.53
C VAL A 217 10.33 2.16 5.00
N LYS A 218 10.72 3.18 5.73
CA LYS A 218 11.03 3.06 7.17
C LYS A 218 10.20 4.04 8.01
N SER A 219 9.73 3.59 9.13
CA SER A 219 8.97 4.44 10.06
C SER A 219 9.85 5.46 10.78
N THR A 220 11.13 5.16 10.92
CA THR A 220 12.17 5.98 11.53
C THR A 220 13.46 5.85 10.72
N ASP A 221 14.53 6.45 11.19
CA ASP A 221 15.86 6.33 10.54
C ASP A 221 16.48 4.93 10.76
N GLY A 222 15.78 3.90 10.29
CA GLY A 222 16.20 2.50 10.35
C GLY A 222 17.45 2.21 9.52
N ASN A 223 18.04 1.01 9.71
CA ASN A 223 19.20 0.59 8.97
C ASN A 223 18.90 0.47 7.46
N THR A 224 19.95 0.57 6.66
CA THR A 224 19.91 0.44 5.20
C THR A 224 20.62 -0.83 4.71
N LYS A 225 20.59 -1.90 5.53
CA LYS A 225 21.34 -3.13 5.24
C LYS A 225 20.93 -3.73 3.91
N SER A 226 19.63 -3.91 3.66
CA SER A 226 19.13 -4.46 2.39
C SER A 226 19.49 -3.59 1.19
N LEU A 227 19.34 -2.26 1.29
CA LEU A 227 19.73 -1.35 0.21
C LEU A 227 21.24 -1.42 -0.06
N ASN A 228 22.07 -1.44 0.99
CA ASN A 228 23.51 -1.55 0.82
C ASN A 228 23.94 -2.89 0.23
N GLU A 229 23.27 -3.98 0.61
CA GLU A 229 23.51 -5.31 0.04
C GLU A 229 23.15 -5.34 -1.45
N LEU A 230 22.01 -4.75 -1.80
CA LEU A 230 21.56 -4.65 -3.19
C LEU A 230 22.52 -3.82 -4.04
N LEU A 231 22.90 -2.62 -3.57
CA LEU A 231 23.77 -1.69 -4.31
C LEU A 231 25.21 -2.19 -4.48
N LYS A 232 25.68 -3.07 -3.60
CA LYS A 232 27.03 -3.67 -3.69
C LYS A 232 27.10 -4.91 -4.55
N ASN A 233 25.97 -5.44 -4.98
CA ASN A 233 25.92 -6.70 -5.71
C ASN A 233 25.78 -6.44 -7.20
N ASP A 234 26.85 -6.65 -7.95
CA ASP A 234 26.92 -6.42 -9.39
C ASP A 234 25.93 -7.24 -10.23
N LYS A 235 25.28 -8.25 -9.61
CA LYS A 235 24.20 -9.00 -10.26
C LYS A 235 22.91 -8.17 -10.45
N TYR A 236 22.77 -7.08 -9.70
CA TYR A 236 21.60 -6.21 -9.79
C TYR A 236 21.98 -4.90 -10.47
N ASN A 237 21.28 -4.56 -11.51
CA ASN A 237 21.51 -3.30 -12.23
C ASN A 237 20.81 -2.12 -11.50
N VAL A 238 21.19 -1.91 -10.24
CA VAL A 238 20.65 -0.84 -9.38
C VAL A 238 21.78 0.06 -8.94
N SER A 239 21.82 1.28 -9.46
CA SER A 239 22.87 2.26 -9.14
C SER A 239 22.47 3.20 -7.99
N ASN A 240 21.17 3.42 -7.79
CA ASN A 240 20.65 4.37 -6.81
C ASN A 240 19.50 3.76 -6.00
N ALA A 241 19.35 4.23 -4.77
CA ALA A 241 18.26 3.82 -3.90
C ALA A 241 17.63 5.03 -3.18
N ILE A 242 16.37 4.89 -2.80
CA ILE A 242 15.62 5.87 -2.02
C ILE A 242 15.20 5.21 -0.71
N LYS A 243 15.50 5.88 0.40
CA LYS A 243 14.97 5.56 1.72
C LYS A 243 13.89 6.56 2.08
N LEU A 244 12.65 6.11 2.18
CA LEU A 244 11.49 6.93 2.59
C LEU A 244 11.31 6.84 4.10
N ILE A 245 11.38 7.96 4.79
CA ILE A 245 11.33 8.01 6.25
C ILE A 245 10.39 9.10 6.77
N ASN A 246 10.03 8.97 8.04
CA ASN A 246 9.45 10.08 8.79
C ASN A 246 10.56 11.00 9.33
N GLY A 247 11.26 11.69 8.43
CA GLY A 247 12.44 12.50 8.77
C GLY A 247 12.71 13.58 7.72
N ASN A 248 13.93 14.05 7.67
CA ASN A 248 14.38 15.08 6.73
C ASN A 248 15.04 14.50 5.49
N ILE A 249 15.23 15.34 4.48
CA ILE A 249 16.00 15.01 3.28
C ILE A 249 17.47 14.80 3.67
N GLY A 250 18.09 13.80 3.05
CA GLY A 250 19.50 13.50 3.23
C GLY A 250 20.04 12.64 2.09
N GLN A 251 21.35 12.46 2.07
CA GLN A 251 22.02 11.56 1.14
C GLN A 251 23.22 10.92 1.84
N ASN A 252 23.37 9.63 1.61
CA ASN A 252 24.57 8.90 2.01
C ASN A 252 24.97 7.97 0.85
N ASN A 253 26.08 8.29 0.19
CA ASN A 253 26.48 7.66 -1.07
C ASN A 253 25.32 7.67 -2.09
N ASN A 254 24.96 6.51 -2.63
CA ASN A 254 23.90 6.34 -3.62
C ASN A 254 22.50 6.12 -2.99
N ILE A 255 22.34 6.37 -1.69
CA ILE A 255 21.07 6.27 -0.99
C ILE A 255 20.56 7.68 -0.67
N TYR A 256 19.46 8.06 -1.30
CA TYR A 256 18.75 9.33 -1.05
C TYR A 256 17.70 9.10 0.02
N THR A 257 17.73 9.90 1.07
CA THR A 257 16.70 9.90 2.11
C THR A 257 15.67 10.96 1.81
N ILE A 258 14.41 10.58 1.71
CA ILE A 258 13.30 11.48 1.35
C ILE A 258 12.19 11.32 2.40
N PRO A 259 11.56 12.41 2.87
CA PRO A 259 10.38 12.35 3.72
C PRO A 259 9.23 11.59 3.05
N LEU A 260 8.52 10.74 3.80
CA LEU A 260 7.38 9.97 3.29
C LEU A 260 6.35 10.81 2.53
N TYR A 261 6.06 12.03 3.02
CA TYR A 261 5.08 12.93 2.39
C TYR A 261 5.54 13.49 1.03
N MET A 262 6.80 13.31 0.66
CA MET A 262 7.34 13.71 -0.65
C MET A 262 7.35 12.55 -1.67
N SER A 263 6.80 11.39 -1.31
CA SER A 263 6.77 10.21 -2.21
C SER A 263 6.11 10.48 -3.56
N PHE A 264 5.14 11.41 -3.61
CA PHE A 264 4.48 11.81 -4.86
C PHE A 264 5.42 12.45 -5.89
N LEU A 265 6.61 12.91 -5.47
CA LEU A 265 7.65 13.42 -6.38
C LEU A 265 8.47 12.31 -7.03
N ILE A 266 8.38 11.07 -6.54
CA ILE A 266 9.16 9.95 -7.06
C ILE A 266 8.58 9.49 -8.39
N GLY A 267 9.22 9.92 -9.48
CA GLY A 267 8.80 9.56 -10.83
C GLY A 267 7.49 10.18 -11.26
N GLY A 268 7.11 11.32 -10.71
CA GLY A 268 6.15 12.23 -11.31
C GLY A 268 6.62 12.67 -12.70
N GLN A 269 5.69 13.07 -13.56
CA GLN A 269 5.87 13.29 -15.00
C GLN A 269 7.22 13.92 -15.35
N GLU A 270 7.88 13.31 -16.34
CA GLU A 270 8.97 13.88 -17.09
C GLU A 270 8.49 15.03 -17.94
#